data_f9e5d898e681cdc0ab6e53bdf7d9e9bf
#
_entry.id   f9e5d898e681cdc0ab6e53bdf7d9e9bf
#
_cell.length_a   1.000
_cell.length_b   1.000
_cell.length_c   1.000
_cell.angle_alpha   90.00
_cell.angle_beta   90.00
_cell.angle_gamma   90.00
#
_symmetry.space_group_name_H-M   'P 1'
#
loop_
_entity.id
_entity.type
_entity.pdbx_description
1 polymer ?
#
loop_
_entity_poly.entity_id
_entity_poly.type
_entity_poly.pdbx_seq_one_letter_code
_entity_poly.pdbx_strand_id
1 'polypeptide(L)'
;MPLFEVKNYSISLDTDQVLLGQGADPSRASPALRRIAQEVLSELKTLLEPVALLGTLPILGFQGRRVFFEGGFFEGPLLARAMAGAAELGLVLCTIGPGLEERVRELRDKEPVKALALDGAGTAAVGLLSFLAAGDVAAAAEKRGLRSGVQLSPGQEGWPIEQQRTFFRLLPAERIKVRLTESGMMLPRKSISLAIPLGEAVCDDAVSCDFCSKKEDCRWRRG
;
A
#
# COMPACT_ATOMS: atom_id res chain seq x y z
N MET A 1 -5.59 -23.93 -4.13
CA MET A 1 -4.96 -23.01 -3.16
C MET A 1 -4.25 -21.92 -3.93
N PRO A 2 -4.51 -20.65 -3.65
CA PRO A 2 -3.82 -19.56 -4.32
C PRO A 2 -2.31 -19.66 -4.06
N LEU A 3 -1.52 -19.48 -5.10
CA LEU A 3 -0.07 -19.43 -5.00
C LEU A 3 0.33 -18.00 -4.60
N PHE A 4 0.90 -17.84 -3.39
CA PHE A 4 1.45 -16.58 -2.94
C PHE A 4 2.97 -16.58 -3.09
N GLU A 5 3.47 -15.57 -3.80
CA GLU A 5 4.89 -15.32 -4.00
C GLU A 5 5.40 -14.27 -3.03
N VAL A 6 6.55 -14.52 -2.40
CA VAL A 6 7.30 -13.51 -1.64
C VAL A 6 8.37 -12.92 -2.54
N LYS A 7 8.36 -11.60 -2.69
CA LYS A 7 9.31 -10.87 -3.52
C LYS A 7 9.98 -9.75 -2.73
N ASN A 8 11.32 -9.69 -2.79
CA ASN A 8 12.10 -8.59 -2.24
C ASN A 8 12.26 -7.48 -3.28
N TYR A 9 12.31 -6.23 -2.80
CA TYR A 9 12.43 -5.05 -3.65
C TYR A 9 13.61 -4.18 -3.25
N SER A 10 14.09 -3.39 -4.18
CA SER A 10 15.03 -2.30 -3.91
C SER A 10 14.29 -0.98 -4.02
N ILE A 11 14.36 -0.17 -2.96
CA ILE A 11 13.70 1.14 -2.89
C ILE A 11 14.76 2.23 -2.90
N SER A 12 14.61 3.17 -3.81
CA SER A 12 15.42 4.39 -3.84
C SER A 12 14.48 5.60 -3.85
N LEU A 13 14.73 6.52 -2.95
CA LEU A 13 13.99 7.77 -2.83
C LEU A 13 14.91 8.95 -3.10
N ASP A 14 14.33 10.07 -3.50
CA ASP A 14 14.98 11.37 -3.55
C ASP A 14 14.53 12.28 -2.39
N THR A 15 15.16 13.45 -2.31
CA THR A 15 14.88 14.44 -1.25
C THR A 15 13.45 14.96 -1.29
N ASP A 16 12.90 15.15 -2.49
CA ASP A 16 11.54 15.68 -2.65
C ASP A 16 10.49 14.67 -2.22
N GLN A 17 10.72 13.38 -2.47
CA GLN A 17 9.86 12.30 -1.99
C GLN A 17 9.85 12.19 -0.45
N VAL A 18 11.00 12.42 0.20
CA VAL A 18 11.07 12.49 1.68
C VAL A 18 10.27 13.68 2.19
N LEU A 19 10.44 14.86 1.59
CA LEU A 19 9.70 16.06 1.94
C LEU A 19 8.20 15.88 1.76
N LEU A 20 7.75 15.33 0.65
CA LEU A 20 6.35 14.99 0.41
C LEU A 20 5.84 13.99 1.46
N GLY A 21 6.62 12.95 1.76
CA GLY A 21 6.27 11.94 2.74
C GLY A 21 6.02 12.49 4.14
N GLN A 22 6.77 13.52 4.57
CA GLN A 22 6.52 14.23 5.84
C GLN A 22 5.46 15.33 5.74
N GLY A 23 4.86 15.55 4.56
CA GLY A 23 3.82 16.54 4.33
C GLY A 23 4.31 17.95 4.05
N ALA A 24 5.58 18.12 3.72
CA ALA A 24 6.15 19.40 3.28
C ALA A 24 5.99 19.58 1.76
N ASP A 25 5.84 20.83 1.34
CA ASP A 25 5.92 21.21 -0.07
C ASP A 25 7.41 21.33 -0.47
N PRO A 26 7.93 20.50 -1.39
CA PRO A 26 9.32 20.59 -1.80
C PRO A 26 9.72 21.96 -2.35
N SER A 27 8.83 22.64 -3.07
CA SER A 27 9.11 23.96 -3.65
C SER A 27 9.33 25.06 -2.60
N ARG A 28 8.83 24.85 -1.38
CA ARG A 28 8.88 25.80 -0.25
C ARG A 28 9.79 25.34 0.89
N ALA A 29 10.40 24.16 0.74
CA ALA A 29 11.26 23.59 1.78
C ALA A 29 12.52 24.45 1.99
N SER A 30 12.80 24.79 3.24
CA SER A 30 14.02 25.54 3.60
C SER A 30 15.28 24.71 3.33
N PRO A 31 16.46 25.36 3.12
CA PRO A 31 17.73 24.64 2.97
C PRO A 31 18.03 23.70 4.14
N ALA A 32 17.66 24.08 5.37
CA ALA A 32 17.85 23.24 6.54
C ALA A 32 17.00 21.97 6.47
N LEU A 33 15.74 22.07 6.05
CA LEU A 33 14.83 20.93 5.92
C LEU A 33 15.29 19.99 4.79
N ARG A 34 15.77 20.52 3.67
CA ARG A 34 16.34 19.72 2.58
C ARG A 34 17.59 18.96 3.01
N ARG A 35 18.47 19.60 3.81
CA ARG A 35 19.66 18.94 4.35
C ARG A 35 19.27 17.75 5.25
N ILE A 36 18.30 17.93 6.15
CA ILE A 36 17.81 16.85 7.01
C ILE A 36 17.22 15.70 6.16
N ALA A 37 16.46 16.01 5.11
CA ALA A 37 15.94 14.99 4.19
C ALA A 37 17.07 14.22 3.48
N GLN A 38 18.17 14.88 3.09
CA GLN A 38 19.36 14.22 2.52
C GLN A 38 20.10 13.34 3.54
N GLU A 39 20.24 13.79 4.78
CA GLU A 39 20.81 12.98 5.87
C GLU A 39 20.00 11.70 6.10
N VAL A 40 18.67 11.82 6.14
CA VAL A 40 17.75 10.67 6.28
C VAL A 40 17.92 9.68 5.13
N LEU A 41 18.04 10.13 3.89
CA LEU A 41 18.24 9.24 2.73
C LEU A 41 19.49 8.36 2.87
N SER A 42 20.56 8.86 3.48
CA SER A 42 21.79 8.08 3.70
C SER A 42 21.58 6.92 4.69
N GLU A 43 20.70 7.08 5.67
CA GLU A 43 20.37 6.06 6.68
C GLU A 43 19.37 5.00 6.14
N LEU A 44 18.54 5.34 5.16
CA LEU A 44 17.42 4.47 4.71
C LEU A 44 17.88 3.09 4.25
N LYS A 45 18.97 3.00 3.52
CA LYS A 45 19.45 1.73 2.95
C LYS A 45 19.71 0.64 4.00
N THR A 46 20.03 1.03 5.22
CA THR A 46 20.32 0.11 6.33
C THR A 46 19.09 -0.18 7.18
N LEU A 47 18.04 0.63 7.05
CA LEU A 47 16.82 0.55 7.87
C LEU A 47 15.67 -0.16 7.16
N LEU A 48 15.71 -0.25 5.83
CA LEU A 48 14.63 -0.79 5.04
C LEU A 48 14.85 -2.27 4.69
N GLU A 49 13.82 -3.07 4.90
CA GLU A 49 13.68 -4.47 4.46
C GLU A 49 12.45 -4.60 3.55
N PRO A 50 12.48 -4.02 2.32
CA PRO A 50 11.27 -3.95 1.49
C PRO A 50 10.94 -5.32 0.91
N VAL A 51 9.79 -5.84 1.29
CA VAL A 51 9.28 -7.15 0.85
C VAL A 51 7.78 -7.08 0.61
N ALA A 52 7.30 -7.82 -0.39
CA ALA A 52 5.88 -7.98 -0.65
C ALA A 52 5.50 -9.46 -0.79
N LEU A 53 4.26 -9.75 -0.44
CA LEU A 53 3.56 -10.99 -0.67
C LEU A 53 2.50 -10.73 -1.74
N LEU A 54 2.60 -11.42 -2.87
CA LEU A 54 1.75 -11.24 -4.05
C LEU A 54 0.95 -12.50 -4.31
N GLY A 55 -0.29 -12.36 -4.76
CA GLY A 55 -1.11 -13.49 -5.17
C GLY A 55 -2.38 -13.08 -5.88
N THR A 56 -3.10 -14.07 -6.41
CA THR A 56 -4.39 -13.88 -7.06
C THR A 56 -5.41 -14.91 -6.56
N LEU A 57 -6.67 -14.51 -6.49
CA LEU A 57 -7.81 -15.35 -6.16
C LEU A 57 -8.89 -15.20 -7.23
N PRO A 58 -9.52 -16.30 -7.70
CA PRO A 58 -10.72 -16.21 -8.52
C PRO A 58 -11.86 -15.52 -7.76
N ILE A 59 -12.58 -14.64 -8.44
CA ILE A 59 -13.85 -14.10 -7.95
C ILE A 59 -14.94 -15.12 -8.31
N LEU A 60 -15.68 -15.55 -7.29
CA LEU A 60 -16.76 -16.55 -7.43
C LEU A 60 -18.11 -15.91 -7.74
N GLY A 61 -18.25 -14.60 -7.49
CA GLY A 61 -19.47 -13.86 -7.80
C GLY A 61 -19.65 -12.59 -6.98
N PHE A 62 -20.73 -11.89 -7.29
CA PHE A 62 -21.11 -10.63 -6.66
C PHE A 62 -22.55 -10.73 -6.13
N GLN A 63 -22.79 -10.21 -4.94
CA GLN A 63 -24.15 -10.06 -4.39
C GLN A 63 -24.26 -8.74 -3.61
N GLY A 64 -24.97 -7.79 -4.18
CA GLY A 64 -25.09 -6.46 -3.59
C GLY A 64 -23.74 -5.77 -3.44
N ARG A 65 -23.31 -5.56 -2.18
CA ARG A 65 -22.02 -4.92 -1.85
C ARG A 65 -20.89 -5.92 -1.59
N ARG A 66 -21.13 -7.20 -1.85
CA ARG A 66 -20.18 -8.29 -1.55
C ARG A 66 -19.54 -8.84 -2.80
N VAL A 67 -18.24 -9.09 -2.70
CA VAL A 67 -17.43 -9.80 -3.69
C VAL A 67 -16.97 -11.09 -3.06
N PHE A 68 -17.42 -12.23 -3.60
CA PHE A 68 -17.14 -13.56 -3.06
C PHE A 68 -15.92 -14.20 -3.72
N PHE A 69 -15.14 -14.90 -2.91
CA PHE A 69 -13.98 -15.68 -3.32
C PHE A 69 -13.84 -16.91 -2.41
N GLU A 70 -12.94 -17.82 -2.73
CA GLU A 70 -12.68 -18.97 -1.85
C GLU A 70 -12.19 -18.49 -0.48
N GLY A 71 -12.87 -18.92 0.58
CA GLY A 71 -12.54 -18.54 1.97
C GLY A 71 -13.28 -17.32 2.51
N GLY A 72 -14.17 -16.68 1.73
CA GLY A 72 -14.99 -15.60 2.26
C GLY A 72 -15.50 -14.58 1.24
N PHE A 73 -15.66 -13.37 1.73
CA PHE A 73 -16.06 -12.24 0.90
C PHE A 73 -15.45 -10.94 1.44
N PHE A 74 -15.29 -9.98 0.56
CA PHE A 74 -15.13 -8.58 0.92
C PHE A 74 -16.46 -7.86 0.78
N GLU A 75 -16.71 -6.88 1.66
CA GLU A 75 -17.93 -6.09 1.65
C GLU A 75 -17.62 -4.59 1.71
N GLY A 76 -18.17 -3.87 0.74
CA GLY A 76 -18.06 -2.42 0.66
C GLY A 76 -18.74 -1.90 -0.61
N PRO A 77 -19.49 -0.78 -0.53
CA PRO A 77 -20.22 -0.27 -1.70
C PRO A 77 -19.28 0.16 -2.82
N LEU A 78 -18.14 0.73 -2.47
CA LEU A 78 -17.15 1.18 -3.43
C LEU A 78 -16.35 0.03 -4.00
N LEU A 79 -15.99 -0.93 -3.13
CA LEU A 79 -15.26 -2.13 -3.51
C LEU A 79 -16.02 -2.91 -4.58
N ALA A 80 -17.32 -3.22 -4.34
CA ALA A 80 -18.13 -3.98 -5.30
C ALA A 80 -18.24 -3.27 -6.66
N ARG A 81 -18.34 -1.93 -6.66
CA ARG A 81 -18.38 -1.13 -7.88
C ARG A 81 -17.04 -1.15 -8.62
N ALA A 82 -15.94 -0.98 -7.90
CA ALA A 82 -14.60 -0.96 -8.48
C ALA A 82 -14.17 -2.34 -9.02
N MET A 83 -14.72 -3.41 -8.44
CA MET A 83 -14.45 -4.78 -8.87
C MET A 83 -15.41 -5.29 -9.97
N ALA A 84 -16.33 -4.44 -10.46
CA ALA A 84 -17.22 -4.81 -11.54
C ALA A 84 -16.44 -5.23 -12.79
N GLY A 85 -16.79 -6.39 -13.37
CA GLY A 85 -16.11 -6.96 -14.53
C GLY A 85 -14.80 -7.71 -14.21
N ALA A 86 -14.39 -7.78 -12.94
CA ALA A 86 -13.23 -8.56 -12.55
C ALA A 86 -13.56 -10.06 -12.48
N ALA A 87 -12.65 -10.87 -13.02
CA ALA A 87 -12.68 -12.33 -12.89
C ALA A 87 -11.80 -12.83 -11.73
N GLU A 88 -10.79 -12.06 -11.39
CA GLU A 88 -9.84 -12.37 -10.32
C GLU A 88 -9.57 -11.15 -9.44
N LEU A 89 -9.12 -11.43 -8.24
CA LEU A 89 -8.69 -10.48 -7.24
C LEU A 89 -7.18 -10.60 -7.07
N GLY A 90 -6.41 -9.61 -7.52
CA GLY A 90 -5.01 -9.46 -7.17
C GLY A 90 -4.87 -8.99 -5.73
N LEU A 91 -3.99 -9.63 -4.96
CA LEU A 91 -3.73 -9.31 -3.57
C LEU A 91 -2.25 -8.96 -3.40
N VAL A 92 -1.99 -7.84 -2.71
CA VAL A 92 -0.66 -7.40 -2.32
C VAL A 92 -0.66 -7.11 -0.83
N LEU A 93 0.30 -7.66 -0.11
CA LEU A 93 0.66 -7.23 1.23
C LEU A 93 2.14 -6.91 1.22
N CYS A 94 2.52 -5.69 1.59
CA CYS A 94 3.92 -5.29 1.57
C CYS A 94 4.31 -4.54 2.84
N THR A 95 5.61 -4.58 3.18
CA THR A 95 6.20 -3.89 4.33
C THR A 95 7.63 -3.47 4.01
N ILE A 96 8.08 -2.41 4.67
CA ILE A 96 9.50 -2.01 4.64
C ILE A 96 10.27 -2.46 5.88
N GLY A 97 9.69 -3.36 6.69
CA GLY A 97 10.28 -3.85 7.92
C GLY A 97 10.15 -2.90 9.11
N PRO A 98 10.59 -3.31 10.30
CA PRO A 98 10.45 -2.55 11.55
C PRO A 98 11.59 -1.53 11.79
N GLY A 99 12.75 -1.68 11.16
CA GLY A 99 13.98 -0.95 11.52
C GLY A 99 13.82 0.57 11.46
N LEU A 100 13.06 1.07 10.46
CA LEU A 100 12.80 2.51 10.36
C LEU A 100 11.95 3.02 11.53
N GLU A 101 10.93 2.29 11.97
CA GLU A 101 10.08 2.68 13.10
C GLU A 101 10.84 2.69 14.43
N GLU A 102 11.75 1.75 14.61
CA GLU A 102 12.63 1.68 15.77
C GLU A 102 13.53 2.90 15.80
N ARG A 103 14.14 3.25 14.67
CA ARG A 103 14.99 4.45 14.55
C ARG A 103 14.22 5.75 14.78
N VAL A 104 13.00 5.88 14.26
CA VAL A 104 12.11 7.03 14.54
C VAL A 104 11.85 7.17 16.03
N ARG A 105 11.62 6.06 16.74
CA ARG A 105 11.38 6.05 18.19
C ARG A 105 12.60 6.53 18.97
N GLU A 106 13.82 6.12 18.59
CA GLU A 106 15.07 6.56 19.21
C GLU A 106 15.34 8.07 19.04
N LEU A 107 14.94 8.62 17.89
CA LEU A 107 15.20 10.03 17.56
C LEU A 107 14.12 10.97 18.07
N ARG A 108 12.92 10.49 18.40
CA ARG A 108 11.73 11.31 18.68
C ARG A 108 11.99 12.43 19.68
N ASP A 109 12.68 12.13 20.79
CA ASP A 109 12.90 13.08 21.87
C ASP A 109 14.23 13.86 21.72
N LYS A 110 15.15 13.36 20.90
CA LYS A 110 16.49 13.94 20.71
C LYS A 110 16.56 14.86 19.50
N GLU A 111 16.01 14.41 18.38
CA GLU A 111 16.06 15.05 17.06
C GLU A 111 14.68 15.00 16.40
N PRO A 112 13.65 15.68 16.92
CA PRO A 112 12.26 15.51 16.49
C PRO A 112 12.03 15.84 15.02
N VAL A 113 12.74 16.81 14.45
CA VAL A 113 12.62 17.17 13.02
C VAL A 113 13.19 16.06 12.14
N LYS A 114 14.32 15.46 12.53
CA LYS A 114 14.90 14.31 11.83
C LYS A 114 14.02 13.07 11.96
N ALA A 115 13.44 12.83 13.13
CA ALA A 115 12.47 11.76 13.35
C ALA A 115 11.25 11.90 12.43
N LEU A 116 10.71 13.11 12.28
CA LEU A 116 9.60 13.40 11.36
C LEU A 116 10.00 13.17 9.90
N ALA A 117 11.19 13.62 9.49
CA ALA A 117 11.70 13.40 8.14
C ALA A 117 11.88 11.90 7.85
N LEU A 118 12.39 11.14 8.83
CA LEU A 118 12.56 9.69 8.72
C LEU A 118 11.21 8.96 8.63
N ASP A 119 10.22 9.34 9.44
CA ASP A 119 8.85 8.79 9.33
C ASP A 119 8.23 9.10 7.96
N GLY A 120 8.45 10.32 7.44
CA GLY A 120 8.05 10.72 6.10
C GLY A 120 8.71 9.90 5.00
N ALA A 121 10.01 9.65 5.13
CA ALA A 121 10.75 8.76 4.21
C ALA A 121 10.17 7.34 4.21
N GLY A 122 9.79 6.82 5.37
CA GLY A 122 9.11 5.53 5.48
C GLY A 122 7.73 5.52 4.79
N THR A 123 7.00 6.62 4.87
CA THR A 123 5.70 6.76 4.16
C THR A 123 5.91 6.75 2.65
N ALA A 124 6.89 7.48 2.14
CA ALA A 124 7.23 7.48 0.72
C ALA A 124 7.74 6.10 0.26
N ALA A 125 8.60 5.45 1.06
CA ALA A 125 9.16 4.14 0.75
C ALA A 125 8.08 3.04 0.64
N VAL A 126 7.17 2.95 1.61
CA VAL A 126 6.10 1.94 1.56
C VAL A 126 5.08 2.23 0.45
N GLY A 127 4.85 3.50 0.14
CA GLY A 127 4.04 3.91 -1.01
C GLY A 127 4.66 3.49 -2.35
N LEU A 128 5.97 3.72 -2.53
CA LEU A 128 6.69 3.26 -3.72
C LEU A 128 6.71 1.74 -3.82
N LEU A 129 6.96 1.04 -2.70
CA LEU A 129 6.92 -0.42 -2.65
C LEU A 129 5.57 -0.97 -3.08
N SER A 130 4.47 -0.40 -2.57
CA SER A 130 3.12 -0.84 -2.92
C SER A 130 2.81 -0.64 -4.40
N PHE A 131 3.30 0.45 -4.99
CA PHE A 131 3.17 0.73 -6.42
C PHE A 131 3.93 -0.29 -7.27
N LEU A 132 5.19 -0.60 -6.92
CA LEU A 132 6.00 -1.60 -7.61
C LEU A 132 5.37 -3.00 -7.51
N ALA A 133 4.91 -3.38 -6.32
CA ALA A 133 4.28 -4.67 -6.08
C ALA A 133 2.95 -4.82 -6.84
N ALA A 134 2.14 -3.77 -6.90
CA ALA A 134 0.92 -3.74 -7.71
C ALA A 134 1.23 -3.82 -9.22
N GLY A 135 2.30 -3.17 -9.67
CA GLY A 135 2.79 -3.27 -11.04
C GLY A 135 3.17 -4.71 -11.44
N ASP A 136 3.79 -5.47 -10.54
CA ASP A 136 4.09 -6.89 -10.79
C ASP A 136 2.82 -7.74 -10.94
N VAL A 137 1.80 -7.49 -10.10
CA VAL A 137 0.50 -8.17 -10.21
C VAL A 137 -0.18 -7.81 -11.54
N ALA A 138 -0.15 -6.54 -11.92
CA ALA A 138 -0.71 -6.07 -13.19
C ALA A 138 0.01 -6.71 -14.39
N ALA A 139 1.35 -6.70 -14.40
CA ALA A 139 2.15 -7.31 -15.47
C ALA A 139 1.93 -8.84 -15.59
N ALA A 140 1.72 -9.53 -14.46
CA ALA A 140 1.39 -10.94 -14.46
C ALA A 140 -0.03 -11.20 -15.00
N ALA A 141 -0.98 -10.33 -14.75
CA ALA A 141 -2.33 -10.38 -15.30
C ALA A 141 -2.34 -10.11 -16.81
N GLU A 142 -1.60 -9.10 -17.26
CA GLU A 142 -1.49 -8.72 -18.68
C GLU A 142 -0.97 -9.87 -19.55
N LYS A 143 0.02 -10.63 -19.08
CA LYS A 143 0.52 -11.84 -19.77
C LYS A 143 -0.55 -12.92 -19.99
N ARG A 144 -1.67 -12.84 -19.24
CA ARG A 144 -2.83 -13.73 -19.35
C ARG A 144 -4.01 -13.09 -20.09
N GLY A 145 -3.82 -11.89 -20.68
CA GLY A 145 -4.85 -11.13 -21.37
C GLY A 145 -5.82 -10.41 -20.46
N LEU A 146 -5.48 -10.24 -19.17
CA LEU A 146 -6.32 -9.54 -18.20
C LEU A 146 -5.81 -8.12 -17.98
N ARG A 147 -6.72 -7.16 -17.81
CA ARG A 147 -6.42 -5.79 -17.37
C ARG A 147 -6.50 -5.69 -15.86
N SER A 148 -5.79 -4.74 -15.29
CA SER A 148 -5.84 -4.41 -13.87
C SER A 148 -6.58 -3.09 -13.66
N GLY A 149 -7.48 -3.04 -12.70
CA GLY A 149 -8.18 -1.80 -12.35
C GLY A 149 -7.63 -1.13 -11.09
N VAL A 150 -8.47 -0.30 -10.48
CA VAL A 150 -8.09 0.54 -9.34
C VAL A 150 -7.63 -0.27 -8.13
N GLN A 151 -6.54 0.18 -7.53
CA GLN A 151 -6.00 -0.40 -6.29
C GLN A 151 -6.80 0.11 -5.08
N LEU A 152 -7.34 -0.79 -4.27
CA LEU A 152 -8.12 -0.49 -3.09
C LEU A 152 -7.51 -1.12 -1.84
N SER A 153 -7.70 -0.45 -0.69
CA SER A 153 -7.23 -0.93 0.62
C SER A 153 -8.37 -0.91 1.64
N PRO A 154 -8.46 -1.89 2.55
CA PRO A 154 -9.33 -1.78 3.71
C PRO A 154 -9.01 -0.51 4.51
N GLY A 155 -10.06 0.20 4.94
CA GLY A 155 -9.94 1.50 5.61
C GLY A 155 -10.04 2.71 4.67
N GLN A 156 -10.03 2.52 3.35
CA GLN A 156 -10.43 3.57 2.42
C GLN A 156 -11.94 3.80 2.45
N GLU A 157 -12.38 4.97 1.96
CA GLU A 157 -13.79 5.27 1.86
C GLU A 157 -14.56 4.16 1.12
N GLY A 158 -15.66 3.71 1.72
CA GLY A 158 -16.48 2.64 1.15
C GLY A 158 -15.92 1.22 1.27
N TRP A 159 -14.81 1.03 1.98
CA TRP A 159 -14.30 -0.29 2.35
C TRP A 159 -13.86 -0.32 3.83
N PRO A 160 -14.67 -0.86 4.76
CA PRO A 160 -14.42 -0.82 6.19
C PRO A 160 -13.07 -1.44 6.59
N ILE A 161 -12.40 -0.84 7.58
CA ILE A 161 -11.10 -1.31 8.07
C ILE A 161 -11.16 -2.72 8.68
N GLU A 162 -12.31 -3.12 9.21
CA GLU A 162 -12.55 -4.45 9.78
C GLU A 162 -12.32 -5.57 8.76
N GLN A 163 -12.47 -5.26 7.47
CA GLN A 163 -12.19 -6.18 6.36
C GLN A 163 -10.70 -6.55 6.24
N GLN A 164 -9.81 -5.80 6.90
CA GLN A 164 -8.40 -6.14 7.03
C GLN A 164 -8.21 -7.54 7.64
N ARG A 165 -9.08 -7.95 8.59
CA ARG A 165 -9.05 -9.30 9.18
C ARG A 165 -9.34 -10.38 8.14
N THR A 166 -10.27 -10.13 7.23
CA THR A 166 -10.56 -11.05 6.12
C THR A 166 -9.37 -11.12 5.17
N PHE A 167 -8.76 -9.98 4.85
CA PHE A 167 -7.57 -9.91 4.02
C PHE A 167 -6.43 -10.77 4.59
N PHE A 168 -6.16 -10.67 5.89
CA PHE A 168 -5.12 -11.44 6.58
C PHE A 168 -5.43 -12.94 6.75
N ARG A 169 -6.69 -13.35 6.66
CA ARG A 169 -7.03 -14.79 6.62
C ARG A 169 -6.72 -15.44 5.28
N LEU A 170 -6.66 -14.66 4.22
CA LEU A 170 -6.37 -15.14 2.86
C LEU A 170 -4.86 -15.24 2.59
N LEU A 171 -4.06 -14.42 3.26
CA LEU A 171 -2.64 -14.25 3.00
C LEU A 171 -1.79 -14.89 4.09
N PRO A 172 -0.75 -15.66 3.78
CA PRO A 172 0.23 -16.11 4.75
C PRO A 172 1.17 -14.95 5.16
N ALA A 173 0.62 -13.93 5.84
CA ALA A 173 1.29 -12.67 6.17
C ALA A 173 2.55 -12.86 7.05
N GLU A 174 2.61 -13.96 7.81
CA GLU A 174 3.76 -14.36 8.62
C GLU A 174 5.02 -14.60 7.77
N ARG A 175 4.88 -14.95 6.49
CA ARG A 175 6.02 -15.15 5.57
C ARG A 175 6.83 -13.86 5.36
N ILE A 176 6.20 -12.70 5.54
CA ILE A 176 6.86 -11.39 5.46
C ILE A 176 6.83 -10.65 6.80
N LYS A 177 6.60 -11.38 7.90
CA LYS A 177 6.62 -10.90 9.29
C LYS A 177 5.63 -9.74 9.55
N VAL A 178 4.51 -9.70 8.83
CA VAL A 178 3.43 -8.72 9.07
C VAL A 178 2.31 -9.39 9.86
N ARG A 179 1.80 -8.68 10.87
CA ARG A 179 0.68 -9.14 11.69
C ARG A 179 -0.32 -8.01 11.96
N LEU A 180 -1.53 -8.36 12.37
CA LEU A 180 -2.53 -7.40 12.84
C LEU A 180 -2.53 -7.31 14.36
N THR A 181 -2.76 -6.11 14.86
CA THR A 181 -3.16 -5.87 16.25
C THR A 181 -4.64 -6.21 16.44
N GLU A 182 -5.11 -6.23 17.70
CA GLU A 182 -6.53 -6.39 18.00
C GLU A 182 -7.40 -5.28 17.38
N SER A 183 -6.86 -4.07 17.25
CA SER A 183 -7.52 -2.95 16.59
C SER A 183 -7.50 -3.00 15.06
N GLY A 184 -6.88 -4.02 14.44
CA GLY A 184 -6.79 -4.17 12.99
C GLY A 184 -5.64 -3.36 12.34
N MET A 185 -4.72 -2.79 13.12
CA MET A 185 -3.53 -2.12 12.58
C MET A 185 -2.45 -3.14 12.22
N MET A 186 -1.74 -2.90 11.12
CA MET A 186 -0.59 -3.70 10.73
C MET A 186 0.65 -3.36 11.55
N LEU A 187 1.44 -4.37 11.84
CA LEU A 187 2.77 -4.29 12.41
C LEU A 187 3.74 -5.11 11.55
N PRO A 188 4.83 -4.53 11.03
CA PRO A 188 5.25 -3.11 11.15
C PRO A 188 4.19 -2.15 10.61
N ARG A 189 4.16 -0.91 11.12
CA ARG A 189 3.15 0.11 10.74
C ARG A 189 3.31 0.59 9.30
N LYS A 190 4.56 0.63 8.79
CA LYS A 190 4.85 0.95 7.39
C LYS A 190 4.63 -0.29 6.53
N SER A 191 3.38 -0.73 6.49
CA SER A 191 2.87 -1.84 5.67
C SER A 191 1.60 -1.40 4.95
N ILE A 192 1.36 -1.96 3.76
CA ILE A 192 0.19 -1.68 2.93
C ILE A 192 -0.40 -3.00 2.43
N SER A 193 -1.73 -3.11 2.45
CA SER A 193 -2.49 -4.18 1.81
C SER A 193 -3.31 -3.61 0.67
N LEU A 194 -3.28 -4.26 -0.50
CA LEU A 194 -4.02 -3.85 -1.69
C LEU A 194 -4.82 -5.01 -2.27
N ALA A 195 -6.04 -4.71 -2.70
CA ALA A 195 -6.83 -5.56 -3.58
C ALA A 195 -6.97 -4.87 -4.94
N ILE A 196 -6.73 -5.62 -6.01
CA ILE A 196 -6.66 -5.13 -7.39
C ILE A 196 -7.62 -5.96 -8.23
N PRO A 197 -8.66 -5.38 -8.84
CA PRO A 197 -9.52 -6.12 -9.75
C PRO A 197 -8.75 -6.49 -11.03
N LEU A 198 -8.84 -7.75 -11.45
CA LEU A 198 -8.21 -8.27 -12.66
C LEU A 198 -9.27 -8.92 -13.54
N GLY A 199 -9.36 -8.51 -14.81
CA GLY A 199 -10.35 -9.04 -15.75
C GLY A 199 -10.30 -8.37 -17.11
N GLU A 200 -10.95 -8.95 -18.11
CA GLU A 200 -11.00 -8.41 -19.48
C GLU A 200 -11.81 -7.11 -19.55
N ALA A 201 -12.86 -6.99 -18.73
CA ALA A 201 -13.80 -5.87 -18.72
C ALA A 201 -13.60 -4.89 -17.55
N VAL A 202 -12.45 -4.96 -16.87
CA VAL A 202 -12.14 -4.04 -15.77
C VAL A 202 -11.84 -2.65 -16.31
N CYS A 203 -12.34 -1.61 -15.63
CA CYS A 203 -12.00 -0.23 -15.91
C CYS A 203 -10.57 0.07 -15.41
N ASP A 204 -9.67 0.38 -16.33
CA ASP A 204 -8.26 0.66 -16.08
C ASP A 204 -7.94 2.16 -15.93
N ASP A 205 -8.88 3.04 -16.31
CA ASP A 205 -8.69 4.50 -16.25
C ASP A 205 -8.99 5.11 -14.88
N ALA A 206 -9.58 4.35 -13.95
CA ALA A 206 -9.95 4.85 -12.64
C ALA A 206 -8.77 4.81 -11.65
N VAL A 207 -8.60 5.89 -10.89
CA VAL A 207 -7.67 5.95 -9.75
C VAL A 207 -8.44 5.97 -8.42
N SER A 208 -7.80 5.51 -7.34
CA SER A 208 -8.44 5.49 -6.01
C SER A 208 -8.94 6.87 -5.54
N CYS A 209 -8.31 7.94 -6.03
CA CYS A 209 -8.75 9.31 -5.78
C CYS A 209 -10.12 9.65 -6.36
N ASP A 210 -10.55 9.00 -7.43
CA ASP A 210 -11.87 9.25 -8.05
C ASP A 210 -13.02 8.82 -7.13
N PHE A 211 -12.72 7.96 -6.20
CA PHE A 211 -13.65 7.41 -5.24
C PHE A 211 -13.51 8.03 -3.82
N CYS A 212 -12.66 9.03 -3.65
CA CYS A 212 -12.37 9.62 -2.34
C CYS A 212 -13.18 10.90 -2.13
N SER A 213 -13.86 11.03 -0.98
CA SER A 213 -14.60 12.25 -0.62
C SER A 213 -13.68 13.47 -0.42
N LYS A 214 -12.41 13.23 -0.13
CA LYS A 214 -11.39 14.28 0.07
C LYS A 214 -10.63 14.65 -1.21
N LYS A 215 -11.06 14.17 -2.37
CA LYS A 215 -10.33 14.34 -3.63
C LYS A 215 -10.02 15.81 -3.97
N GLU A 216 -10.91 16.73 -3.62
CA GLU A 216 -10.75 18.17 -3.95
C GLU A 216 -9.69 18.86 -3.06
N ASP A 217 -9.57 18.45 -1.80
CA ASP A 217 -8.68 19.07 -0.81
C ASP A 217 -7.42 18.21 -0.53
N CYS A 218 -7.23 17.11 -1.25
CA CYS A 218 -6.17 16.16 -0.96
C CYS A 218 -4.85 16.56 -1.61
N ARG A 219 -3.84 16.91 -0.79
CA ARG A 219 -2.47 17.19 -1.25
C ARG A 219 -1.73 15.95 -1.82
N TRP A 220 -2.28 14.76 -1.65
CA TRP A 220 -1.73 13.50 -2.15
C TRP A 220 -2.42 13.02 -3.42
N ARG A 221 -3.34 13.81 -3.96
CA ARG A 221 -4.05 13.48 -5.20
C ARG A 221 -3.02 13.27 -6.32
N ARG A 222 -3.08 12.09 -6.93
CA ARG A 222 -2.40 11.80 -8.17
C ARG A 222 -3.33 12.28 -9.29
N GLY A 223 -2.91 13.33 -9.97
CA GLY A 223 -3.58 13.86 -11.17
C GLY A 223 -3.23 13.02 -12.37
#